data_da0ae1f994e17ca5412619ce7c3bffed
#
_entry.id   da0ae1f994e17ca5412619ce7c3bffed
#
_cell.length_a   1.000
_cell.length_b   1.000
_cell.length_c   1.000
_cell.angle_alpha   90.00
_cell.angle_beta   90.00
_cell.angle_gamma   90.00
#
_symmetry.space_group_name_H-M   'P 1'
#
loop_
_entity.id
_entity.type
_entity.pdbx_description
1 polymer ?
#
loop_
_entity_poly.entity_id
_entity_poly.type
_entity_poly.pdbx_seq_one_letter_code
_entity_poly.pdbx_strand_id
1 'polypeptide(L)'
;MNNNYFVSKKILTDKFALNDPLPSEDDKEKNNIGIEFLVAAPLDYKNPDPAVVNVFLDKHGCDRVLTKNSYQIQYYEHFDNKNFNHWAERTIKILNLSSASSFVYLGFDDLVEMLEFCKSDNIIFRTFTVAEIIESSFSTASLVSSPYILAYIASKDDLSVDEFRRLCDAISKYTDKSAQFKCAVFIWPELQATEVSLLYAEKAIIEGDGNE
;
A
#
# COMPACT_ATOMS: atom_id res chain seq x y z
N MET A 1 -28.18 -12.69 -7.87
CA MET A 1 -27.74 -12.15 -6.57
C MET A 1 -26.26 -12.49 -6.44
N ASN A 2 -25.36 -11.54 -6.70
CA ASN A 2 -23.93 -11.79 -6.53
C ASN A 2 -23.63 -11.71 -5.04
N ASN A 3 -23.31 -12.86 -4.45
CA ASN A 3 -22.78 -12.92 -3.11
C ASN A 3 -21.38 -12.25 -3.16
N ASN A 4 -21.29 -11.00 -2.74
CA ASN A 4 -20.00 -10.37 -2.47
C ASN A 4 -19.40 -11.06 -1.24
N TYR A 5 -18.45 -11.95 -1.49
CA TYR A 5 -17.71 -12.60 -0.41
C TYR A 5 -16.81 -11.56 0.24
N PHE A 6 -17.06 -11.30 1.52
CA PHE A 6 -16.14 -10.58 2.38
C PHE A 6 -14.93 -11.47 2.66
N VAL A 7 -13.73 -10.96 2.41
CA VAL A 7 -12.47 -11.66 2.72
C VAL A 7 -11.73 -10.86 3.78
N SER A 8 -11.47 -11.50 4.90
CA SER A 8 -10.59 -10.97 5.94
C SER A 8 -9.28 -11.76 5.92
N LYS A 9 -8.15 -11.05 5.92
CA LYS A 9 -6.83 -11.66 6.03
C LYS A 9 -6.05 -10.96 7.14
N LYS A 10 -5.95 -11.62 8.29
CA LYS A 10 -5.16 -11.13 9.41
C LYS A 10 -3.69 -11.46 9.19
N ILE A 11 -2.84 -10.44 9.23
CA ILE A 11 -1.39 -10.57 9.20
C ILE A 11 -0.87 -10.09 10.54
N LEU A 12 -0.13 -10.94 11.24
CA LEU A 12 0.57 -10.58 12.46
C LEU A 12 1.98 -10.14 12.09
N THR A 13 2.37 -8.97 12.53
CA THR A 13 3.73 -8.46 12.32
C THR A 13 4.56 -8.72 13.56
N ASP A 14 5.64 -9.49 13.41
CA ASP A 14 6.68 -9.57 14.43
C ASP A 14 7.61 -8.36 14.27
N LYS A 15 7.74 -7.55 15.32
CA LYS A 15 8.64 -6.36 15.33
C LYS A 15 10.14 -6.71 15.38
N PHE A 16 10.52 -7.96 15.13
CA PHE A 16 11.89 -8.41 15.29
C PHE A 16 12.66 -8.40 13.98
N ALA A 17 13.81 -7.74 14.01
CA ALA A 17 14.81 -7.85 12.96
C ALA A 17 15.33 -9.28 12.85
N LEU A 18 15.65 -9.71 11.65
CA LEU A 18 16.13 -11.06 11.30
C LEU A 18 17.35 -11.58 12.11
N ASN A 19 17.96 -10.74 12.97
CA ASN A 19 19.15 -11.04 13.75
C ASN A 19 18.91 -11.08 15.27
N ASP A 20 17.69 -10.86 15.73
CA ASP A 20 17.39 -10.97 17.16
C ASP A 20 17.06 -12.42 17.53
N PRO A 21 17.46 -12.90 18.72
CA PRO A 21 17.08 -14.22 19.18
C PRO A 21 15.56 -14.32 19.20
N LEU A 22 15.02 -15.44 18.71
CA LEU A 22 13.58 -15.70 18.68
C LEU A 22 12.97 -15.33 20.05
N PRO A 23 11.99 -14.43 20.09
CA PRO A 23 11.36 -14.00 21.31
C PRO A 23 10.68 -15.17 22.01
N SER A 24 10.62 -15.11 23.34
CA SER A 24 9.81 -16.05 24.12
C SER A 24 8.32 -15.93 23.73
N GLU A 25 7.52 -16.98 23.96
CA GLU A 25 6.09 -16.93 23.65
C GLU A 25 5.37 -15.74 24.35
N ASP A 26 5.83 -15.36 25.56
CA ASP A 26 5.33 -14.24 26.33
C ASP A 26 5.66 -12.86 25.71
N ASP A 27 6.76 -12.75 24.97
CA ASP A 27 7.16 -11.53 24.26
C ASP A 27 6.41 -11.34 22.96
N LYS A 28 5.98 -12.44 22.31
CA LYS A 28 5.17 -12.40 21.08
C LYS A 28 3.80 -11.77 21.32
N GLU A 29 3.18 -11.98 22.48
CA GLU A 29 1.88 -11.39 22.79
C GLU A 29 1.95 -9.87 23.06
N LYS A 30 3.11 -9.34 23.50
CA LYS A 30 3.20 -7.94 23.94
C LYS A 30 3.51 -6.92 22.86
N ASN A 31 4.03 -7.33 21.70
CA ASN A 31 4.55 -6.42 20.68
C ASN A 31 3.98 -6.63 19.26
N ASN A 32 3.04 -7.53 19.06
CA ASN A 32 2.47 -7.79 17.75
C ASN A 32 1.35 -6.80 17.42
N ILE A 33 1.59 -5.92 16.46
CA ILE A 33 0.52 -5.14 15.84
C ILE A 33 -0.11 -6.05 14.79
N GLY A 34 -1.36 -6.47 15.03
CA GLY A 34 -2.13 -7.20 14.03
C GLY A 34 -2.59 -6.23 12.93
N ILE A 35 -2.39 -6.61 11.67
CA ILE A 35 -2.99 -5.91 10.54
C ILE A 35 -3.99 -6.85 9.88
N GLU A 36 -5.19 -6.35 9.66
CA GLU A 36 -6.25 -7.07 8.98
C GLU A 36 -6.62 -6.34 7.69
N PHE A 37 -6.46 -7.02 6.56
CA PHE A 37 -6.92 -6.53 5.26
C PHE A 37 -8.34 -7.00 5.02
N LEU A 38 -9.24 -6.07 4.75
CA LEU A 38 -10.67 -6.26 4.64
C LEU A 38 -11.13 -5.91 3.24
N VAL A 39 -11.41 -6.94 2.41
CA VAL A 39 -11.76 -6.75 1.00
C VAL A 39 -13.27 -6.70 0.84
N ALA A 40 -13.80 -5.60 0.30
CA ALA A 40 -15.24 -5.37 0.10
C ALA A 40 -16.08 -5.59 1.38
N ALA A 41 -15.53 -5.21 2.52
CA ALA A 41 -16.23 -5.34 3.80
C ALA A 41 -17.53 -4.51 3.81
N PRO A 42 -18.58 -4.93 4.56
CA PRO A 42 -19.75 -4.11 4.77
C PRO A 42 -19.40 -2.71 5.30
N LEU A 43 -20.16 -1.67 4.91
CA LEU A 43 -19.89 -0.30 5.33
C LEU A 43 -20.01 -0.10 6.85
N ASP A 44 -20.85 -0.90 7.48
CA ASP A 44 -21.11 -0.92 8.92
C ASP A 44 -20.19 -1.88 9.69
N TYR A 45 -19.19 -2.47 9.02
CA TYR A 45 -18.22 -3.34 9.69
C TYR A 45 -17.52 -2.61 10.83
N LYS A 46 -17.55 -3.22 12.00
CA LYS A 46 -16.88 -2.72 13.20
C LYS A 46 -15.72 -3.63 13.55
N ASN A 47 -14.58 -3.03 13.77
CA ASN A 47 -13.41 -3.76 14.26
C ASN A 47 -13.70 -4.37 15.64
N PRO A 48 -13.67 -5.70 15.76
CA PRO A 48 -13.90 -6.37 17.05
C PRO A 48 -12.72 -6.22 18.02
N ASP A 49 -11.53 -5.92 17.49
CA ASP A 49 -10.29 -5.81 18.25
C ASP A 49 -9.62 -4.45 17.98
N PRO A 50 -9.71 -3.48 18.93
CA PRO A 50 -9.14 -2.16 18.74
C PRO A 50 -7.60 -2.13 18.67
N ALA A 51 -6.92 -3.22 19.05
CA ALA A 51 -5.47 -3.36 18.91
C ALA A 51 -5.04 -3.73 17.49
N VAL A 52 -5.98 -4.15 16.64
CA VAL A 52 -5.72 -4.52 15.25
C VAL A 52 -5.93 -3.32 14.34
N VAL A 53 -4.98 -3.09 13.46
CA VAL A 53 -5.09 -2.10 12.38
C VAL A 53 -5.93 -2.71 11.25
N ASN A 54 -7.02 -2.04 10.86
CA ASN A 54 -7.86 -2.45 9.75
C ASN A 54 -7.52 -1.63 8.50
N VAL A 55 -7.19 -2.34 7.41
CA VAL A 55 -6.96 -1.74 6.11
C VAL A 55 -8.05 -2.23 5.16
N PHE A 56 -9.02 -1.36 4.89
CA PHE A 56 -10.09 -1.64 3.94
C PHE A 56 -9.59 -1.48 2.51
N LEU A 57 -9.80 -2.49 1.70
CA LEU A 57 -9.60 -2.44 0.26
C LEU A 57 -10.98 -2.32 -0.38
N ASP A 58 -11.29 -1.11 -0.83
CA ASP A 58 -12.61 -0.76 -1.34
C ASP A 58 -12.53 -0.22 -2.79
N LYS A 59 -13.64 -0.27 -3.50
CA LYS A 59 -13.77 0.44 -4.77
C LYS A 59 -13.84 1.94 -4.55
N HIS A 60 -13.32 2.72 -5.49
CA HIS A 60 -13.49 4.17 -5.51
C HIS A 60 -14.96 4.58 -5.39
N GLY A 61 -15.22 5.64 -4.63
CA GLY A 61 -16.57 6.09 -4.32
C GLY A 61 -17.27 5.31 -3.19
N CYS A 62 -16.54 4.45 -2.47
CA CYS A 62 -17.03 3.81 -1.26
C CYS A 62 -16.81 4.76 -0.06
N ASP A 63 -17.87 5.43 0.38
CA ASP A 63 -17.86 6.38 1.50
C ASP A 63 -17.92 5.63 2.84
N ARG A 64 -16.77 5.18 3.30
CA ARG A 64 -16.65 4.48 4.57
C ARG A 64 -16.33 5.44 5.72
N VAL A 65 -17.08 5.34 6.82
CA VAL A 65 -16.73 6.02 8.06
C VAL A 65 -15.60 5.25 8.76
N LEU A 66 -14.39 5.80 8.69
CA LEU A 66 -13.21 5.23 9.31
C LEU A 66 -13.19 5.52 10.81
N THR A 67 -12.93 4.49 11.60
CA THR A 67 -12.73 4.59 13.05
C THR A 67 -11.23 4.70 13.38
N LYS A 68 -10.90 4.75 14.68
CA LYS A 68 -9.50 4.70 15.10
C LYS A 68 -8.84 3.40 14.62
N ASN A 69 -7.59 3.49 14.17
CA ASN A 69 -6.82 2.36 13.60
C ASN A 69 -7.50 1.71 12.38
N SER A 70 -8.27 2.49 11.62
CA SER A 70 -8.91 2.04 10.39
C SER A 70 -8.54 2.97 9.25
N TYR A 71 -8.16 2.38 8.11
CA TYR A 71 -7.71 3.09 6.92
C TYR A 71 -8.35 2.48 5.68
N GLN A 72 -8.40 3.23 4.58
CA GLN A 72 -8.97 2.79 3.32
C GLN A 72 -7.97 2.98 2.18
N ILE A 73 -7.77 1.93 1.37
CA ILE A 73 -7.04 2.00 0.11
C ILE A 73 -8.07 1.77 -1.01
N GLN A 74 -8.10 2.69 -1.98
CA GLN A 74 -9.13 2.71 -3.02
C GLN A 74 -8.63 2.11 -4.34
N TYR A 75 -9.50 1.33 -4.96
CA TYR A 75 -9.36 0.78 -6.30
C TYR A 75 -10.07 1.65 -7.33
N TYR A 76 -9.37 2.04 -8.38
CA TYR A 76 -9.89 2.81 -9.49
C TYR A 76 -9.92 1.95 -10.77
N GLU A 77 -11.09 1.64 -11.29
CA GLU A 77 -11.26 0.77 -12.47
C GLU A 77 -10.54 1.28 -13.72
N HIS A 78 -10.42 2.59 -13.89
CA HIS A 78 -9.74 3.18 -15.05
C HIS A 78 -8.21 3.13 -14.99
N PHE A 79 -7.63 2.79 -13.83
CA PHE A 79 -6.18 2.63 -13.67
C PHE A 79 -5.72 1.19 -13.78
N ASP A 80 -6.60 0.23 -13.63
CA ASP A 80 -6.26 -1.19 -13.68
C ASP A 80 -7.36 -1.96 -14.43
N ASN A 81 -7.00 -2.57 -15.57
CA ASN A 81 -7.90 -3.41 -16.37
C ASN A 81 -8.26 -4.74 -15.67
N LYS A 82 -7.71 -5.00 -14.49
CA LYS A 82 -7.98 -6.18 -13.68
C LYS A 82 -9.24 -5.99 -12.85
N ASN A 83 -9.92 -7.09 -12.55
CA ASN A 83 -11.05 -7.00 -11.65
C ASN A 83 -10.60 -6.66 -10.21
N PHE A 84 -11.49 -6.06 -9.44
CA PHE A 84 -11.26 -5.61 -8.08
C PHE A 84 -10.66 -6.70 -7.16
N ASN A 85 -11.16 -7.93 -7.23
CA ASN A 85 -10.67 -9.02 -6.37
C ASN A 85 -9.20 -9.36 -6.68
N HIS A 86 -8.84 -9.43 -7.96
CA HIS A 86 -7.46 -9.67 -8.36
C HIS A 86 -6.52 -8.54 -7.91
N TRP A 87 -6.96 -7.28 -8.04
CA TRP A 87 -6.24 -6.13 -7.53
C TRP A 87 -6.03 -6.21 -6.01
N ALA A 88 -7.07 -6.54 -5.25
CA ALA A 88 -7.00 -6.64 -3.80
C ALA A 88 -6.05 -7.76 -3.34
N GLU A 89 -6.17 -8.96 -3.93
CA GLU A 89 -5.25 -10.08 -3.64
C GLU A 89 -3.79 -9.71 -3.93
N ARG A 90 -3.57 -9.06 -5.07
CA ARG A 90 -2.24 -8.61 -5.47
C ARG A 90 -1.68 -7.55 -4.53
N THR A 91 -2.50 -6.56 -4.15
CA THR A 91 -2.14 -5.51 -3.19
C THR A 91 -1.69 -6.14 -1.86
N ILE A 92 -2.50 -7.04 -1.30
CA ILE A 92 -2.16 -7.75 -0.05
C ILE A 92 -0.86 -8.53 -0.20
N LYS A 93 -0.68 -9.24 -1.33
CA LYS A 93 0.54 -10.02 -1.58
C LYS A 93 1.79 -9.14 -1.64
N ILE A 94 1.73 -7.99 -2.32
CA ILE A 94 2.84 -7.04 -2.42
C ILE A 94 3.19 -6.46 -1.05
N LEU A 95 2.21 -5.97 -0.30
CA LEU A 95 2.41 -5.41 1.03
C LEU A 95 3.00 -6.43 2.01
N ASN A 96 2.57 -7.70 1.90
CA ASN A 96 3.09 -8.79 2.73
C ASN A 96 4.53 -9.18 2.35
N LEU A 97 4.84 -9.34 1.04
CA LEU A 97 6.17 -9.72 0.59
C LEU A 97 7.21 -8.64 0.89
N SER A 98 6.86 -7.37 0.77
CA SER A 98 7.76 -6.25 1.08
C SER A 98 8.18 -6.20 2.54
N SER A 99 7.36 -6.73 3.44
CA SER A 99 7.64 -6.78 4.88
C SER A 99 8.40 -8.04 5.31
N ALA A 100 8.39 -9.10 4.49
CA ALA A 100 8.93 -10.42 4.89
C ALA A 100 10.33 -10.73 4.36
N SER A 101 10.69 -10.26 3.16
CA SER A 101 11.91 -10.67 2.48
C SER A 101 12.36 -9.69 1.42
N SER A 102 12.76 -8.49 1.83
CA SER A 102 13.22 -7.48 0.89
C SER A 102 14.70 -7.16 1.07
N PHE A 103 15.37 -6.87 -0.04
CA PHE A 103 16.73 -6.35 -0.05
C PHE A 103 16.80 -4.91 0.50
N VAL A 104 15.76 -4.12 0.22
CA VAL A 104 15.45 -2.83 0.86
C VAL A 104 14.06 -2.99 1.46
N TYR A 105 13.98 -2.87 2.77
CA TYR A 105 12.81 -3.24 3.57
C TYR A 105 11.84 -2.06 3.75
N LEU A 106 10.54 -2.34 3.58
CA LEU A 106 9.45 -1.50 4.07
C LEU A 106 8.59 -2.33 5.01
N GLY A 107 8.63 -1.99 6.28
CA GLY A 107 7.84 -2.67 7.30
C GLY A 107 6.37 -2.25 7.27
N PHE A 108 5.56 -2.98 8.02
CA PHE A 108 4.18 -2.57 8.27
C PHE A 108 4.10 -1.25 9.06
N ASP A 109 5.12 -0.92 9.83
CA ASP A 109 5.20 0.38 10.51
C ASP A 109 5.26 1.54 9.50
N ASP A 110 6.02 1.39 8.39
CA ASP A 110 6.06 2.38 7.31
C ASP A 110 4.70 2.51 6.60
N LEU A 111 4.01 1.38 6.41
CA LEU A 111 2.66 1.38 5.86
C LEU A 111 1.69 2.12 6.79
N VAL A 112 1.67 1.80 8.08
CA VAL A 112 0.79 2.44 9.06
C VAL A 112 1.11 3.93 9.21
N GLU A 113 2.39 4.31 9.21
CA GLU A 113 2.82 5.71 9.25
C GLU A 113 2.26 6.49 8.05
N MET A 114 2.39 5.94 6.83
CA MET A 114 1.84 6.54 5.62
C MET A 114 0.31 6.66 5.67
N LEU A 115 -0.37 5.57 6.06
CA LEU A 115 -1.83 5.54 6.16
C LEU A 115 -2.36 6.56 7.19
N GLU A 116 -1.69 6.71 8.34
CA GLU A 116 -2.08 7.71 9.34
C GLU A 116 -1.79 9.13 8.87
N PHE A 117 -0.65 9.35 8.21
CA PHE A 117 -0.27 10.65 7.66
C PHE A 117 -1.25 11.14 6.59
N CYS A 118 -1.74 10.24 5.75
CA CYS A 118 -2.64 10.53 4.62
C CYS A 118 -4.11 10.20 4.92
N LYS A 119 -4.50 10.07 6.17
CA LYS A 119 -5.83 9.58 6.58
C LYS A 119 -7.01 10.40 6.07
N SER A 120 -6.82 11.69 5.83
CA SER A 120 -7.84 12.60 5.28
C SER A 120 -7.92 12.57 3.75
N ASP A 121 -7.01 11.88 3.10
CA ASP A 121 -6.88 11.85 1.65
C ASP A 121 -7.36 10.52 1.07
N ASN A 122 -7.58 10.48 -0.25
CA ASN A 122 -7.86 9.24 -0.95
C ASN A 122 -6.56 8.47 -1.17
N ILE A 123 -6.38 7.35 -0.50
CA ILE A 123 -5.17 6.53 -0.64
C ILE A 123 -5.36 5.53 -1.78
N ILE A 124 -4.42 5.54 -2.73
CA ILE A 124 -4.48 4.78 -3.97
C ILE A 124 -3.29 3.83 -4.04
N PHE A 125 -3.55 2.58 -4.43
CA PHE A 125 -2.51 1.61 -4.77
C PHE A 125 -2.59 1.25 -6.24
N ARG A 126 -1.50 1.49 -6.98
CA ARG A 126 -1.43 1.27 -8.42
C ARG A 126 -0.11 0.61 -8.83
N THR A 127 -0.18 -0.34 -9.78
CA THR A 127 0.99 -1.03 -10.33
C THR A 127 1.27 -0.55 -11.75
N PHE A 128 2.56 -0.40 -12.05
CA PHE A 128 3.11 0.08 -13.32
C PHE A 128 4.18 -0.87 -13.83
N THR A 129 4.36 -0.91 -15.12
CA THR A 129 5.54 -1.51 -15.74
C THR A 129 6.75 -0.59 -15.60
N VAL A 130 7.95 -1.15 -15.73
CA VAL A 130 9.20 -0.37 -15.75
C VAL A 130 9.20 0.65 -16.89
N ALA A 131 8.63 0.31 -18.04
CA ALA A 131 8.52 1.22 -19.19
C ALA A 131 7.67 2.45 -18.85
N GLU A 132 6.49 2.25 -18.25
CA GLU A 132 5.64 3.36 -17.80
C GLU A 132 6.35 4.29 -16.82
N ILE A 133 7.13 3.73 -15.88
CA ILE A 133 7.90 4.52 -14.92
C ILE A 133 8.99 5.35 -15.60
N ILE A 134 9.76 4.75 -16.53
CA ILE A 134 10.88 5.42 -17.19
C ILE A 134 10.38 6.45 -18.22
N GLU A 135 9.33 6.13 -18.97
CA GLU A 135 8.75 7.00 -20.00
C GLU A 135 7.82 8.07 -19.43
N SER A 136 7.64 8.06 -18.09
CA SER A 136 6.82 9.06 -17.39
C SER A 136 5.34 9.03 -17.72
N SER A 137 4.86 7.95 -18.32
CA SER A 137 3.43 7.76 -18.62
C SER A 137 2.59 7.49 -17.36
N PHE A 138 3.25 7.24 -16.22
CA PHE A 138 2.61 7.06 -14.91
C PHE A 138 2.30 8.38 -14.19
N SER A 139 2.88 9.51 -14.66
CA SER A 139 2.72 10.79 -13.98
C SER A 139 1.26 11.23 -13.96
N THR A 140 0.73 11.41 -12.78
CA THR A 140 -0.59 11.97 -12.53
C THR A 140 -0.46 13.20 -11.62
N ALA A 141 -1.42 14.13 -11.71
CA ALA A 141 -1.46 15.28 -10.81
C ALA A 141 -1.50 14.83 -9.34
N SER A 142 -2.19 13.74 -9.05
CA SER A 142 -2.32 13.14 -7.71
C SER A 142 -0.99 12.66 -7.17
N LEU A 143 -0.17 11.97 -7.99
CA LEU A 143 1.14 11.52 -7.58
C LEU A 143 2.07 12.69 -7.28
N VAL A 144 2.07 13.72 -8.14
CA VAL A 144 2.88 14.93 -7.96
C VAL A 144 2.54 15.66 -6.66
N SER A 145 1.27 15.68 -6.27
CA SER A 145 0.79 16.38 -5.07
C SER A 145 0.79 15.51 -3.81
N SER A 146 1.12 14.22 -3.91
CA SER A 146 1.11 13.32 -2.76
C SER A 146 2.19 13.69 -1.74
N PRO A 147 1.85 13.89 -0.46
CA PRO A 147 2.83 14.24 0.56
C PRO A 147 3.66 13.04 1.03
N TYR A 148 3.19 11.81 0.73
CA TYR A 148 3.85 10.57 1.14
C TYR A 148 3.67 9.50 0.05
N ILE A 149 4.76 8.84 -0.32
CA ILE A 149 4.75 7.80 -1.34
C ILE A 149 5.55 6.59 -0.85
N LEU A 150 4.93 5.41 -0.91
CA LEU A 150 5.62 4.14 -0.76
C LEU A 150 5.71 3.45 -2.12
N ALA A 151 6.93 3.11 -2.53
CA ALA A 151 7.20 2.40 -3.77
C ALA A 151 7.63 0.96 -3.47
N TYR A 152 6.99 0.01 -4.14
CA TYR A 152 7.24 -1.42 -4.02
C TYR A 152 7.73 -1.94 -5.37
N ILE A 153 9.02 -2.25 -5.48
CA ILE A 153 9.63 -2.79 -6.69
C ILE A 153 9.69 -4.31 -6.55
N ALA A 154 8.88 -5.01 -7.32
CA ALA A 154 8.85 -6.46 -7.38
C ALA A 154 9.60 -6.94 -8.62
N SER A 155 10.62 -7.76 -8.45
CA SER A 155 11.39 -8.33 -9.54
C SER A 155 11.39 -9.85 -9.49
N LYS A 156 11.48 -10.48 -10.67
CA LYS A 156 11.60 -11.93 -10.76
C LYS A 156 12.93 -12.43 -10.18
N ASP A 157 13.99 -11.70 -10.45
CA ASP A 157 15.37 -12.01 -10.08
C ASP A 157 15.96 -10.80 -9.32
N ASP A 158 17.19 -10.94 -8.88
CA ASP A 158 17.91 -9.87 -8.20
C ASP A 158 18.01 -8.62 -9.08
N LEU A 159 17.55 -7.50 -8.56
CA LEU A 159 17.67 -6.21 -9.20
C LEU A 159 19.06 -5.62 -8.93
N SER A 160 19.74 -5.15 -9.95
CA SER A 160 21.02 -4.46 -9.76
C SER A 160 20.83 -3.11 -9.05
N VAL A 161 21.85 -2.66 -8.33
CA VAL A 161 21.83 -1.35 -7.65
C VAL A 161 21.58 -0.21 -8.63
N ASP A 162 22.10 -0.31 -9.85
CA ASP A 162 21.93 0.74 -10.87
C ASP A 162 20.49 0.76 -11.42
N GLU A 163 19.86 -0.40 -11.62
CA GLU A 163 18.45 -0.48 -12.00
C GLU A 163 17.55 0.07 -10.90
N PHE A 164 17.81 -0.33 -9.65
CA PHE A 164 17.09 0.20 -8.50
C PHE A 164 17.19 1.74 -8.43
N ARG A 165 18.42 2.28 -8.51
CA ARG A 165 18.63 3.73 -8.51
C ARG A 165 17.89 4.42 -9.64
N ARG A 166 17.97 3.86 -10.87
CA ARG A 166 17.27 4.40 -12.03
C ARG A 166 15.76 4.49 -11.85
N LEU A 167 15.15 3.47 -11.23
CA LEU A 167 13.71 3.47 -10.93
C LEU A 167 13.36 4.50 -9.85
N CYS A 168 14.11 4.56 -8.75
CA CYS A 168 13.91 5.56 -7.72
C CYS A 168 14.06 7.00 -8.25
N ASP A 169 15.08 7.25 -9.07
CA ASP A 169 15.31 8.57 -9.70
C ASP A 169 14.16 8.94 -10.65
N ALA A 170 13.65 7.95 -11.41
CA ALA A 170 12.52 8.16 -12.31
C ALA A 170 11.25 8.54 -11.54
N ILE A 171 10.95 7.86 -10.44
CA ILE A 171 9.79 8.18 -9.58
C ILE A 171 9.98 9.57 -8.94
N SER A 172 11.16 9.83 -8.36
CA SER A 172 11.46 11.07 -7.64
C SER A 172 11.36 12.33 -8.50
N LYS A 173 11.55 12.22 -9.82
CA LYS A 173 11.37 13.36 -10.74
C LYS A 173 9.94 13.88 -10.78
N TYR A 174 8.97 13.03 -10.46
CA TYR A 174 7.53 13.33 -10.54
C TYR A 174 6.88 13.45 -9.18
N THR A 175 7.67 13.52 -8.11
CA THR A 175 7.18 13.72 -6.76
C THR A 175 7.56 15.11 -6.27
N ASP A 176 6.77 15.68 -5.39
CA ASP A 176 7.14 16.94 -4.72
C ASP A 176 8.42 16.73 -3.92
N LYS A 177 9.30 17.74 -3.89
CA LYS A 177 10.58 17.68 -3.15
C LYS A 177 10.39 17.57 -1.64
N SER A 178 9.23 17.98 -1.13
CA SER A 178 8.87 17.87 0.28
C SER A 178 8.17 16.53 0.61
N ALA A 179 7.81 15.73 -0.39
CA ALA A 179 7.17 14.46 -0.18
C ALA A 179 8.12 13.47 0.52
N GLN A 180 7.58 12.72 1.48
CA GLN A 180 8.28 11.58 2.02
C GLN A 180 8.23 10.44 1.00
N PHE A 181 9.38 9.93 0.60
CA PHE A 181 9.52 8.84 -0.35
C PHE A 181 10.30 7.69 0.30
N LYS A 182 9.65 6.53 0.39
CA LYS A 182 10.29 5.28 0.83
C LYS A 182 10.09 4.21 -0.24
N CYS A 183 11.04 3.29 -0.35
CA CYS A 183 11.04 2.27 -1.39
C CYS A 183 11.42 0.91 -0.82
N ALA A 184 10.77 -0.16 -1.29
CA ALA A 184 11.17 -1.54 -1.06
C ALA A 184 11.51 -2.25 -2.37
N VAL A 185 12.44 -3.20 -2.30
CA VAL A 185 12.75 -4.13 -3.39
C VAL A 185 12.65 -5.55 -2.87
N PHE A 186 11.89 -6.39 -3.53
CA PHE A 186 11.75 -7.80 -3.17
C PHE A 186 11.67 -8.70 -4.40
N ILE A 187 12.05 -9.96 -4.20
CA ILE A 187 11.99 -10.98 -5.24
C ILE A 187 10.61 -11.63 -5.24
N TRP A 188 10.01 -11.66 -6.43
CA TRP A 188 8.78 -12.38 -6.69
C TRP A 188 8.94 -13.26 -7.94
N PRO A 189 9.38 -14.52 -7.78
CA PRO A 189 9.77 -15.39 -8.89
C PRO A 189 8.69 -15.69 -9.92
N GLU A 190 7.42 -15.53 -9.54
CA GLU A 190 6.27 -15.78 -10.42
C GLU A 190 6.01 -14.65 -11.42
N LEU A 191 6.67 -13.49 -11.27
CA LEU A 191 6.53 -12.37 -12.20
C LEU A 191 7.15 -12.70 -13.55
N GLN A 192 6.55 -12.14 -14.61
CA GLN A 192 7.11 -12.20 -15.97
C GLN A 192 8.16 -11.10 -16.21
N ALA A 193 7.98 -9.95 -15.55
CA ALA A 193 8.85 -8.79 -15.65
C ALA A 193 8.83 -8.01 -14.32
N THR A 194 9.84 -7.16 -14.11
CA THR A 194 9.87 -6.23 -12.98
C THR A 194 8.69 -5.26 -13.05
N GLU A 195 8.03 -5.06 -11.93
CA GLU A 195 6.89 -4.15 -11.77
C GLU A 195 7.13 -3.20 -10.61
N VAL A 196 6.52 -2.03 -10.68
CA VAL A 196 6.58 -1.01 -9.65
C VAL A 196 5.17 -0.70 -9.18
N SER A 197 4.90 -0.93 -7.90
CA SER A 197 3.63 -0.54 -7.30
C SER A 197 3.84 0.67 -6.40
N LEU A 198 2.97 1.66 -6.54
CA LEU A 198 3.01 2.89 -5.76
C LEU A 198 1.76 2.96 -4.88
N LEU A 199 1.97 3.22 -3.59
CA LEU A 199 0.94 3.63 -2.65
C LEU A 199 1.14 5.12 -2.40
N TYR A 200 0.13 5.91 -2.72
CA TYR A 200 0.18 7.38 -2.62
C TYR A 200 -1.19 7.96 -2.30
N ALA A 201 -1.21 9.20 -1.87
CA ALA A 201 -2.44 9.90 -1.53
C ALA A 201 -2.83 10.92 -2.62
N GLU A 202 -4.10 10.94 -2.96
CA GLU A 202 -4.72 11.99 -3.74
C GLU A 202 -5.48 12.91 -2.78
N LYS A 203 -5.13 14.20 -2.78
CA LYS A 203 -5.85 15.16 -1.95
C LYS A 203 -7.32 15.13 -2.30
N ALA A 204 -8.17 14.95 -1.29
CA ALA A 204 -9.60 15.11 -1.45
C ALA A 204 -9.87 16.51 -2.01
N ILE A 205 -10.53 16.58 -3.16
CA ILE A 205 -11.04 17.86 -3.69
C ILE A 205 -12.13 18.27 -2.71
N ILE A 206 -11.81 19.18 -1.82
CA ILE A 206 -12.84 19.89 -1.07
C ILE A 206 -13.51 20.78 -2.14
N GLU A 207 -14.68 20.36 -2.63
CA GLU A 207 -15.53 21.24 -3.40
C GLU A 207 -15.80 22.44 -2.49
N GLY A 208 -15.01 23.49 -2.70
CA GLY A 208 -15.16 24.74 -1.97
C GLY A 208 -16.56 25.26 -2.25
N ASP A 209 -17.26 25.62 -1.19
CA ASP A 209 -18.50 26.38 -1.24
C ASP A 209 -18.35 27.53 -2.23
N GLY A 210 -18.85 27.32 -3.44
CA GLY A 210 -19.03 28.36 -4.43
C GLY A 210 -20.16 29.24 -3.98
N ASN A 211 -19.91 30.11 -3.00
CA ASN A 211 -20.74 31.24 -2.66
C ASN A 211 -19.86 32.49 -2.67
N GLU A 212 -19.77 33.11 -3.82
CA GLU A 212 -19.69 34.57 -3.97
C GLU A 212 -20.64 35.03 -5.04
#